data_035f7405a38727e71e604dc00b6a3d2d
#
_entry.id   035f7405a38727e71e604dc00b6a3d2d
#
_cell.length_a   1.000
_cell.length_b   1.000
_cell.length_c   1.000
_cell.angle_alpha   90.00
_cell.angle_beta   90.00
_cell.angle_gamma   90.00
#
_symmetry.space_group_name_H-M   'P 1'
#
loop_
_entity.id
_entity.type
_entity.pdbx_description
1 polymer ?
#
loop_
_entity_poly.entity_id
_entity_poly.type
_entity_poly.pdbx_seq_one_letter_code
_entity_poly.pdbx_strand_id
1 'polypeptide(L)'
;MKPYLIFLHGLLGTQADWQKLTENLPHFHCVALDLPLHGSAKNHSVQDFDDTCAYVAQRIQSAVGNHPYFLVGYSLGGRIALYYALCSQQDKYNLQGLIIEGGNLGLMNDADKKVRWENDVFWAQRFRHETATSVLNDWYQQPVFAHLTEDQRKGLIEKRQANCSDNIAKMLLATSLAKQPDLRPYVKNSPYPIEYFCGEKDHKFKQMALDNQLNLTLIPHAGHNAHQENPTAFAAQLNALLQDKFIAFSLRNG
;
A
#
# COMPACT_ATOMS: atom_id res chain seq x y z
N MET A 1 13.51 -7.84 21.76
CA MET A 1 13.79 -8.18 20.33
C MET A 1 13.20 -7.07 19.48
N LYS A 2 13.92 -6.58 18.44
CA LYS A 2 13.34 -5.55 17.53
C LYS A 2 12.20 -6.19 16.73
N PRO A 3 11.04 -5.55 16.61
CA PRO A 3 9.94 -6.04 15.82
C PRO A 3 10.17 -5.84 14.31
N TYR A 4 9.53 -6.68 13.51
CA TYR A 4 9.57 -6.58 12.06
C TYR A 4 8.48 -5.65 11.53
N LEU A 5 8.85 -4.80 10.59
CA LEU A 5 7.93 -4.04 9.75
C LEU A 5 8.12 -4.46 8.30
N ILE A 6 7.06 -4.98 7.69
CA ILE A 6 7.04 -5.37 6.29
C ILE A 6 6.30 -4.31 5.50
N PHE A 7 6.92 -3.81 4.43
CA PHE A 7 6.40 -2.70 3.65
C PHE A 7 6.01 -3.14 2.23
N LEU A 8 4.80 -2.78 1.80
CA LEU A 8 4.26 -3.02 0.46
C LEU A 8 4.01 -1.68 -0.25
N HIS A 9 4.69 -1.46 -1.37
CA HIS A 9 4.60 -0.22 -2.15
C HIS A 9 3.30 -0.11 -2.97
N GLY A 10 3.02 1.07 -3.52
CA GLY A 10 1.90 1.33 -4.43
C GLY A 10 2.17 0.90 -5.87
N LEU A 11 1.16 1.02 -6.74
CA LEU A 11 1.34 0.80 -8.19
C LEU A 11 2.46 1.72 -8.73
N LEU A 12 3.25 1.23 -9.69
CA LEU A 12 4.45 1.88 -10.22
C LEU A 12 5.61 1.99 -9.22
N GLY A 13 5.43 1.59 -7.97
CA GLY A 13 6.45 1.64 -6.92
C GLY A 13 7.45 0.51 -6.95
N THR A 14 8.39 0.57 -6.02
CA THR A 14 9.31 -0.52 -5.67
C THR A 14 9.63 -0.48 -4.18
N GLN A 15 10.31 -1.50 -3.67
CA GLN A 15 10.84 -1.53 -2.31
C GLN A 15 11.67 -0.28 -1.96
N ALA A 16 12.36 0.32 -2.95
CA ALA A 16 13.18 1.53 -2.74
C ALA A 16 12.36 2.78 -2.34
N ASP A 17 11.04 2.76 -2.52
CA ASP A 17 10.17 3.87 -2.12
C ASP A 17 10.15 4.07 -0.61
N TRP A 18 10.46 3.05 0.17
CA TRP A 18 10.44 3.06 1.61
C TRP A 18 11.76 3.48 2.26
N GLN A 19 12.84 3.65 1.46
CA GLN A 19 14.19 3.88 1.99
C GLN A 19 14.26 5.06 2.95
N LYS A 20 13.77 6.24 2.53
CA LYS A 20 13.79 7.44 3.37
C LYS A 20 13.01 7.29 4.67
N LEU A 21 11.92 6.52 4.65
CA LEU A 21 11.15 6.23 5.86
C LEU A 21 11.92 5.28 6.78
N THR A 22 12.47 4.19 6.24
CA THR A 22 13.14 3.15 7.04
C THR A 22 14.42 3.64 7.70
N GLU A 23 15.11 4.62 7.12
CA GLU A 23 16.24 5.32 7.74
C GLU A 23 15.84 6.04 9.05
N ASN A 24 14.58 6.41 9.20
CA ASN A 24 14.03 7.03 10.41
C ASN A 24 13.43 6.02 11.42
N LEU A 25 13.60 4.71 11.17
CA LEU A 25 13.03 3.62 11.98
C LEU A 25 14.12 2.66 12.55
N PRO A 26 15.17 3.15 13.22
CA PRO A 26 16.33 2.34 13.62
C PRO A 26 15.99 1.26 14.67
N HIS A 27 14.82 1.37 15.31
CA HIS A 27 14.38 0.45 16.35
C HIS A 27 13.60 -0.76 15.82
N PHE A 28 13.40 -0.85 14.51
CA PHE A 28 12.67 -1.92 13.84
C PHE A 28 13.56 -2.69 12.86
N HIS A 29 13.19 -3.94 12.58
CA HIS A 29 13.68 -4.68 11.42
C HIS A 29 12.77 -4.35 10.24
N CYS A 30 13.18 -3.40 9.41
CA CYS A 30 12.42 -2.96 8.25
C CYS A 30 12.75 -3.81 7.02
N VAL A 31 11.74 -4.43 6.41
CA VAL A 31 11.87 -5.19 5.16
C VAL A 31 10.83 -4.69 4.17
N ALA A 32 11.29 -4.06 3.10
CA ALA A 32 10.43 -3.64 2.00
C ALA A 32 10.43 -4.73 0.91
N LEU A 33 9.25 -5.06 0.41
CA LEU A 33 9.06 -6.08 -0.61
C LEU A 33 8.66 -5.45 -1.95
N ASP A 34 9.26 -5.94 -3.03
CA ASP A 34 8.71 -5.66 -4.37
C ASP A 34 7.46 -6.53 -4.58
N LEU A 35 6.35 -5.89 -4.97
CA LEU A 35 5.15 -6.59 -5.38
C LEU A 35 5.38 -7.32 -6.72
N PRO A 36 4.60 -8.37 -7.03
CA PRO A 36 4.67 -9.02 -8.34
C PRO A 36 4.63 -8.00 -9.48
N LEU A 37 5.30 -8.30 -10.58
CA LEU A 37 5.39 -7.46 -11.77
C LEU A 37 6.11 -6.10 -11.57
N HIS A 38 6.72 -5.89 -10.39
CA HIS A 38 7.49 -4.68 -10.06
C HIS A 38 8.92 -5.03 -9.63
N GLY A 39 9.84 -4.10 -9.83
CA GLY A 39 11.21 -4.14 -9.32
C GLY A 39 11.91 -5.48 -9.54
N SER A 40 12.44 -6.09 -8.47
CA SER A 40 13.09 -7.41 -8.51
C SER A 40 12.10 -8.56 -8.77
N ALA A 41 10.80 -8.35 -8.55
CA ALA A 41 9.72 -9.32 -8.79
C ALA A 41 9.03 -9.14 -10.16
N LYS A 42 9.62 -8.38 -11.07
CA LYS A 42 9.04 -8.05 -12.39
C LYS A 42 8.67 -9.27 -13.27
N ASN A 43 9.32 -10.40 -13.04
CA ASN A 43 9.06 -11.64 -13.78
C ASN A 43 8.04 -12.56 -13.09
N HIS A 44 7.53 -12.20 -11.91
CA HIS A 44 6.51 -12.97 -11.21
C HIS A 44 5.12 -12.54 -11.65
N SER A 45 4.46 -13.32 -12.48
CA SER A 45 3.11 -13.04 -12.97
C SER A 45 2.06 -13.42 -11.95
N VAL A 46 0.98 -12.62 -11.89
CA VAL A 46 -0.21 -12.86 -11.07
C VAL A 46 -1.46 -12.53 -11.87
N GLN A 47 -2.59 -13.16 -11.56
CA GLN A 47 -3.86 -12.98 -12.26
C GLN A 47 -4.92 -12.26 -11.43
N ASP A 48 -4.78 -12.30 -10.09
CA ASP A 48 -5.74 -11.75 -9.14
C ASP A 48 -5.10 -11.39 -7.79
N PHE A 49 -5.95 -11.06 -6.82
CA PHE A 49 -5.54 -10.78 -5.44
C PHE A 49 -5.01 -12.02 -4.72
N ASP A 50 -5.56 -13.21 -4.98
CA ASP A 50 -5.15 -14.44 -4.28
C ASP A 50 -3.76 -14.87 -4.71
N ASP A 51 -3.44 -14.85 -6.01
CA ASP A 51 -2.09 -15.07 -6.52
C ASP A 51 -1.09 -14.05 -5.92
N THR A 52 -1.51 -12.77 -5.87
CA THR A 52 -0.69 -11.71 -5.30
C THR A 52 -0.43 -11.95 -3.81
N CYS A 53 -1.45 -12.35 -3.05
CA CYS A 53 -1.32 -12.66 -1.63
C CYS A 53 -0.50 -13.91 -1.37
N ALA A 54 -0.57 -14.93 -2.23
CA ALA A 54 0.28 -16.12 -2.13
C ALA A 54 1.76 -15.76 -2.26
N TYR A 55 2.11 -14.91 -3.23
CA TYR A 55 3.46 -14.38 -3.36
C TYR A 55 3.89 -13.59 -2.13
N VAL A 56 3.06 -12.64 -1.67
CA VAL A 56 3.36 -11.80 -0.50
C VAL A 56 3.55 -12.65 0.75
N ALA A 57 2.69 -13.64 0.99
CA ALA A 57 2.80 -14.57 2.12
C ALA A 57 4.15 -15.31 2.13
N GLN A 58 4.56 -15.84 0.97
CA GLN A 58 5.85 -16.52 0.83
C GLN A 58 7.03 -15.58 1.13
N ARG A 59 6.96 -14.32 0.64
CA ARG A 59 8.03 -13.33 0.89
C ARG A 59 8.08 -12.90 2.35
N ILE A 60 6.92 -12.71 2.99
CA ILE A 60 6.82 -12.42 4.42
C ILE A 60 7.45 -13.56 5.22
N GLN A 61 7.02 -14.81 4.98
CA GLN A 61 7.56 -15.97 5.69
C GLN A 61 9.08 -16.08 5.56
N SER A 62 9.61 -15.84 4.36
CA SER A 62 11.05 -15.85 4.11
C SER A 62 11.79 -14.75 4.87
N ALA A 63 11.16 -13.60 5.09
CA ALA A 63 11.77 -12.45 5.74
C ALA A 63 11.71 -12.51 7.27
N VAL A 64 10.58 -12.96 7.83
CA VAL A 64 10.33 -12.89 9.28
C VAL A 64 10.40 -14.26 9.98
N GLY A 65 10.27 -15.37 9.24
CA GLY A 65 10.15 -16.69 9.85
C GLY A 65 8.96 -16.75 10.81
N ASN A 66 9.24 -17.02 12.09
CA ASN A 66 8.24 -17.07 13.15
C ASN A 66 8.20 -15.79 14.01
N HIS A 67 8.91 -14.73 13.63
CA HIS A 67 8.89 -13.49 14.40
C HIS A 67 7.60 -12.70 14.22
N PRO A 68 7.12 -11.99 15.25
CA PRO A 68 5.99 -11.08 15.12
C PRO A 68 6.33 -9.92 14.19
N TYR A 69 5.35 -9.53 13.36
CA TYR A 69 5.52 -8.44 12.43
C TYR A 69 4.25 -7.59 12.26
N PHE A 70 4.45 -6.35 11.84
CA PHE A 70 3.39 -5.47 11.35
C PHE A 70 3.53 -5.32 9.83
N LEU A 71 2.38 -5.24 9.15
CA LEU A 71 2.33 -5.05 7.71
C LEU A 71 1.92 -3.61 7.39
N VAL A 72 2.80 -2.89 6.69
CA VAL A 72 2.61 -1.50 6.27
C VAL A 72 2.37 -1.49 4.77
N GLY A 73 1.25 -0.97 4.32
CA GLY A 73 0.91 -0.96 2.90
C GLY A 73 0.44 0.40 2.40
N TYR A 74 1.01 0.86 1.28
CA TYR A 74 0.62 2.10 0.62
C TYR A 74 -0.24 1.85 -0.61
N SER A 75 -1.38 2.53 -0.73
CA SER A 75 -2.26 2.54 -1.91
C SER A 75 -2.61 1.12 -2.38
N LEU A 76 -2.07 0.63 -3.52
CA LEU A 76 -2.20 -0.75 -3.95
C LEU A 76 -1.67 -1.74 -2.89
N GLY A 77 -0.48 -1.47 -2.33
CA GLY A 77 0.09 -2.29 -1.25
C GLY A 77 -0.79 -2.31 0.00
N GLY A 78 -1.48 -1.20 0.32
CA GLY A 78 -2.46 -1.13 1.39
C GLY A 78 -3.69 -1.99 1.12
N ARG A 79 -4.17 -2.02 -0.11
CA ARG A 79 -5.27 -2.89 -0.55
C ARG A 79 -4.90 -4.37 -0.48
N ILE A 80 -3.69 -4.70 -0.92
CA ILE A 80 -3.15 -6.06 -0.85
C ILE A 80 -2.97 -6.47 0.62
N ALA A 81 -2.45 -5.59 1.49
CA ALA A 81 -2.29 -5.86 2.91
C ALA A 81 -3.63 -6.15 3.59
N LEU A 82 -4.66 -5.35 3.31
CA LEU A 82 -6.01 -5.57 3.82
C LEU A 82 -6.60 -6.89 3.31
N TYR A 83 -6.51 -7.15 2.00
CA TYR A 83 -7.04 -8.39 1.43
C TYR A 83 -6.29 -9.61 1.97
N TYR A 84 -4.96 -9.55 2.05
CA TYR A 84 -4.14 -10.59 2.64
C TYR A 84 -4.58 -10.92 4.07
N ALA A 85 -4.71 -9.91 4.92
CA ALA A 85 -5.03 -10.13 6.33
C ALA A 85 -6.46 -10.62 6.56
N LEU A 86 -7.43 -10.15 5.76
CA LEU A 86 -8.85 -10.25 6.08
C LEU A 86 -9.62 -11.22 5.18
N CYS A 87 -9.17 -11.48 3.96
CA CYS A 87 -9.91 -12.26 2.96
C CYS A 87 -9.16 -13.48 2.45
N SER A 88 -7.83 -13.38 2.25
CA SER A 88 -7.07 -14.47 1.65
C SER A 88 -6.99 -15.70 2.55
N GLN A 89 -6.83 -16.88 1.93
CA GLN A 89 -6.64 -18.15 2.65
C GLN A 89 -5.19 -18.41 3.07
N GLN A 90 -4.27 -17.46 2.79
CA GLN A 90 -2.86 -17.61 3.14
C GLN A 90 -2.64 -17.52 4.65
N ASP A 91 -1.63 -18.21 5.15
CA ASP A 91 -1.20 -18.07 6.54
C ASP A 91 -0.77 -16.64 6.84
N LYS A 92 -1.21 -16.12 7.98
CA LYS A 92 -0.84 -14.78 8.46
C LYS A 92 0.38 -14.83 9.38
N TYR A 93 0.86 -16.04 9.66
CA TYR A 93 1.99 -16.28 10.58
C TYR A 93 1.77 -15.51 11.91
N ASN A 94 2.74 -14.71 12.27
CA ASN A 94 2.69 -13.91 13.50
C ASN A 94 2.35 -12.43 13.23
N LEU A 95 1.38 -12.16 12.34
CA LEU A 95 0.88 -10.81 12.06
C LEU A 95 0.28 -10.17 13.31
N GLN A 96 0.76 -8.98 13.69
CA GLN A 96 0.33 -8.25 14.88
C GLN A 96 -0.62 -7.09 14.59
N GLY A 97 -0.64 -6.61 13.36
CA GLY A 97 -1.49 -5.49 12.94
C GLY A 97 -1.11 -4.92 11.59
N LEU A 98 -1.93 -3.99 11.13
CA LEU A 98 -1.82 -3.35 9.82
C LEU A 98 -1.68 -1.85 9.99
N ILE A 99 -0.83 -1.25 9.18
CA ILE A 99 -0.75 0.20 8.97
C ILE A 99 -1.03 0.45 7.49
N ILE A 100 -2.15 1.07 7.19
CA ILE A 100 -2.64 1.26 5.82
C ILE A 100 -2.55 2.74 5.46
N GLU A 101 -1.77 3.06 4.45
CA GLU A 101 -1.64 4.40 3.90
C GLU A 101 -2.41 4.51 2.59
N GLY A 102 -3.47 5.31 2.55
CA GLY A 102 -4.22 5.60 1.32
C GLY A 102 -4.82 4.38 0.61
N GLY A 103 -5.03 3.26 1.34
CA GLY A 103 -5.63 2.04 0.80
C GLY A 103 -7.15 2.10 0.73
N ASN A 104 -7.74 1.82 -0.44
CA ASN A 104 -9.19 1.83 -0.63
C ASN A 104 -9.86 0.57 -0.05
N LEU A 105 -10.99 0.73 0.62
CA LEU A 105 -11.74 -0.38 1.24
C LEU A 105 -12.60 -1.20 0.25
N GLY A 106 -12.59 -0.86 -1.03
CA GLY A 106 -13.42 -1.51 -2.04
C GLY A 106 -14.61 -0.64 -2.49
N LEU A 107 -15.28 -1.06 -3.56
CA LEU A 107 -16.46 -0.43 -4.12
C LEU A 107 -17.70 -1.17 -3.65
N MET A 108 -18.76 -0.40 -3.28
CA MET A 108 -19.95 -0.96 -2.66
C MET A 108 -20.97 -1.53 -3.66
N ASN A 109 -20.96 -1.02 -4.90
CA ASN A 109 -21.99 -1.40 -5.88
C ASN A 109 -21.36 -1.76 -7.23
N ASP A 110 -22.12 -2.52 -8.03
CA ASP A 110 -21.65 -3.05 -9.30
C ASP A 110 -21.53 -1.98 -10.39
N ALA A 111 -22.30 -0.90 -10.31
CA ALA A 111 -22.16 0.22 -11.24
C ALA A 111 -20.80 0.90 -11.11
N ASP A 112 -20.37 1.20 -9.89
CA ASP A 112 -19.04 1.77 -9.63
C ASP A 112 -17.93 0.80 -10.00
N LYS A 113 -18.12 -0.51 -9.75
CA LYS A 113 -17.16 -1.54 -10.17
C LYS A 113 -17.02 -1.59 -11.70
N LYS A 114 -18.13 -1.49 -12.42
CA LYS A 114 -18.11 -1.46 -13.88
C LYS A 114 -17.33 -0.25 -14.40
N VAL A 115 -17.66 0.95 -13.94
CA VAL A 115 -16.97 2.19 -14.31
C VAL A 115 -15.47 2.09 -13.95
N ARG A 116 -15.17 1.56 -12.78
CA ARG A 116 -13.77 1.37 -12.38
C ARG A 116 -13.04 0.37 -13.27
N TRP A 117 -13.66 -0.74 -13.63
CA TRP A 117 -13.07 -1.72 -14.54
C TRP A 117 -12.74 -1.12 -15.89
N GLU A 118 -13.70 -0.39 -16.49
CA GLU A 118 -13.51 0.30 -17.76
C GLU A 118 -12.34 1.29 -17.71
N ASN A 119 -12.23 2.05 -16.63
CA ASN A 119 -11.10 2.96 -16.39
C ASN A 119 -9.77 2.21 -16.24
N ASP A 120 -9.72 1.11 -15.49
CA ASP A 120 -8.49 0.34 -15.30
C ASP A 120 -8.06 -0.33 -16.62
N VAL A 121 -9.00 -0.80 -17.45
CA VAL A 121 -8.72 -1.32 -18.80
C VAL A 121 -8.16 -0.21 -19.69
N PHE A 122 -8.76 0.99 -19.68
CA PHE A 122 -8.25 2.15 -20.43
C PHE A 122 -6.79 2.45 -20.06
N TRP A 123 -6.47 2.56 -18.78
CA TRP A 123 -5.08 2.80 -18.34
C TRP A 123 -4.14 1.64 -18.68
N ALA A 124 -4.59 0.40 -18.55
CA ALA A 124 -3.79 -0.78 -18.90
C ALA A 124 -3.41 -0.78 -20.39
N GLN A 125 -4.32 -0.39 -21.28
CA GLN A 125 -4.01 -0.24 -22.71
C GLN A 125 -2.97 0.86 -22.95
N ARG A 126 -3.08 1.98 -22.27
CA ARG A 126 -2.10 3.06 -22.35
C ARG A 126 -0.70 2.62 -21.88
N PHE A 127 -0.62 1.93 -20.74
CA PHE A 127 0.65 1.37 -20.23
C PHE A 127 1.30 0.36 -21.19
N ARG A 128 0.51 -0.34 -22.01
CA ARG A 128 1.01 -1.31 -23.00
C ARG A 128 1.52 -0.67 -24.27
N HIS A 129 0.87 0.40 -24.72
CA HIS A 129 1.03 0.87 -26.09
C HIS A 129 1.63 2.26 -26.23
N GLU A 130 1.66 3.04 -25.15
CA GLU A 130 2.26 4.37 -25.15
C GLU A 130 3.68 4.38 -24.56
N THR A 131 4.41 5.46 -24.79
CA THR A 131 5.70 5.67 -24.12
C THR A 131 5.48 5.93 -22.63
N ALA A 132 6.45 5.50 -21.81
CA ALA A 132 6.39 5.72 -20.36
C ALA A 132 6.14 7.19 -20.00
N THR A 133 6.83 8.12 -20.68
CA THR A 133 6.68 9.56 -20.43
C THR A 133 5.26 10.03 -20.72
N SER A 134 4.65 9.62 -21.85
CA SER A 134 3.29 10.02 -22.20
C SER A 134 2.28 9.57 -21.16
N VAL A 135 2.26 8.26 -20.87
CA VAL A 135 1.26 7.71 -19.94
C VAL A 135 1.44 8.22 -18.52
N LEU A 136 2.68 8.40 -18.04
CA LEU A 136 2.95 8.89 -16.69
C LEU A 136 2.62 10.38 -16.52
N ASN A 137 2.81 11.20 -17.55
CA ASN A 137 2.37 12.60 -17.52
C ASN A 137 0.88 12.71 -17.22
N ASP A 138 0.06 11.92 -17.89
CA ASP A 138 -1.39 11.93 -17.68
C ASP A 138 -1.78 11.20 -16.39
N TRP A 139 -1.10 10.11 -16.05
CA TRP A 139 -1.34 9.37 -14.80
C TRP A 139 -1.22 10.27 -13.58
N TYR A 140 -0.19 11.12 -13.52
CA TYR A 140 0.03 12.04 -12.41
C TYR A 140 -0.80 13.34 -12.48
N GLN A 141 -1.71 13.49 -13.47
CA GLN A 141 -2.75 14.53 -13.47
C GLN A 141 -4.04 14.07 -12.76
N GLN A 142 -4.14 12.81 -12.34
CA GLN A 142 -5.34 12.33 -11.64
C GLN A 142 -5.57 13.12 -10.35
N PRO A 143 -6.84 13.31 -9.92
CA PRO A 143 -7.19 14.14 -8.76
C PRO A 143 -6.46 13.80 -7.47
N VAL A 144 -6.11 12.52 -7.26
CA VAL A 144 -5.36 12.06 -6.09
C VAL A 144 -3.95 12.66 -5.99
N PHE A 145 -3.40 13.14 -7.11
CA PHE A 145 -2.08 13.78 -7.21
C PHE A 145 -2.17 15.30 -7.41
N ALA A 146 -3.36 15.91 -7.30
CA ALA A 146 -3.56 17.34 -7.57
C ALA A 146 -2.75 18.27 -6.65
N HIS A 147 -2.36 17.80 -5.47
CA HIS A 147 -1.54 18.54 -4.50
C HIS A 147 -0.06 18.65 -4.89
N LEU A 148 0.42 17.82 -5.84
CA LEU A 148 1.83 17.81 -6.25
C LEU A 148 2.17 19.06 -7.06
N THR A 149 3.31 19.66 -6.74
CA THR A 149 3.91 20.69 -7.60
C THR A 149 4.41 20.09 -8.91
N GLU A 150 4.68 20.92 -9.91
CA GLU A 150 5.21 20.48 -11.18
C GLU A 150 6.55 19.74 -11.05
N ASP A 151 7.47 20.26 -10.20
CA ASP A 151 8.76 19.63 -9.93
C ASP A 151 8.62 18.27 -9.24
N GLN A 152 7.72 18.17 -8.25
CA GLN A 152 7.43 16.89 -7.59
C GLN A 152 6.87 15.86 -8.58
N ARG A 153 5.96 16.29 -9.46
CA ARG A 153 5.38 15.42 -10.49
C ARG A 153 6.44 14.96 -11.48
N LYS A 154 7.30 15.87 -11.95
CA LYS A 154 8.42 15.54 -12.85
C LYS A 154 9.37 14.53 -12.21
N GLY A 155 9.78 14.74 -10.97
CA GLY A 155 10.64 13.79 -10.23
C GLY A 155 10.00 12.41 -10.06
N LEU A 156 8.68 12.33 -9.82
CA LEU A 156 7.96 11.07 -9.79
C LEU A 156 7.94 10.38 -11.15
N ILE A 157 7.68 11.10 -12.23
CA ILE A 157 7.68 10.56 -13.60
C ILE A 157 9.05 9.95 -13.91
N GLU A 158 10.12 10.70 -13.69
CA GLU A 158 11.49 10.21 -13.90
C GLU A 158 11.77 8.93 -13.10
N LYS A 159 11.38 8.89 -11.84
CA LYS A 159 11.55 7.72 -10.96
C LYS A 159 10.77 6.50 -11.42
N ARG A 160 9.59 6.68 -12.04
CA ARG A 160 8.67 5.60 -12.41
C ARG A 160 8.85 5.05 -13.82
N GLN A 161 9.61 5.73 -14.68
CA GLN A 161 9.80 5.31 -16.08
C GLN A 161 10.31 3.88 -16.21
N ALA A 162 11.23 3.46 -15.35
CA ALA A 162 11.79 2.11 -15.38
C ALA A 162 10.79 0.99 -15.06
N ASN A 163 9.70 1.32 -14.35
CA ASN A 163 8.64 0.37 -13.99
C ASN A 163 7.41 0.46 -14.91
N CYS A 164 7.37 1.45 -15.79
CA CYS A 164 6.24 1.65 -16.69
C CYS A 164 6.32 0.69 -17.88
N SER A 165 5.45 -0.32 -17.91
CA SER A 165 5.48 -1.37 -18.94
C SER A 165 4.17 -2.17 -18.95
N ASP A 166 4.08 -3.19 -19.80
CA ASP A 166 3.01 -4.20 -19.80
C ASP A 166 2.84 -4.87 -18.42
N ASN A 167 3.90 -4.96 -17.62
CA ASN A 167 3.81 -5.47 -16.25
C ASN A 167 2.88 -4.62 -15.37
N ILE A 168 2.94 -3.30 -15.49
CA ILE A 168 2.03 -2.39 -14.76
C ILE A 168 0.59 -2.60 -15.22
N ALA A 169 0.38 -2.76 -16.54
CA ALA A 169 -0.94 -3.07 -17.08
C ALA A 169 -1.49 -4.39 -16.54
N LYS A 170 -0.67 -5.43 -16.46
CA LYS A 170 -1.04 -6.73 -15.89
C LYS A 170 -1.40 -6.60 -14.41
N MET A 171 -0.55 -5.93 -13.61
CA MET A 171 -0.80 -5.74 -12.18
C MET A 171 -2.07 -4.92 -11.92
N LEU A 172 -2.29 -3.85 -12.69
CA LEU A 172 -3.48 -3.02 -12.60
C LEU A 172 -4.75 -3.83 -12.83
N LEU A 173 -4.76 -4.72 -13.83
CA LEU A 173 -5.91 -5.58 -14.15
C LEU A 173 -6.07 -6.74 -13.18
N ALA A 174 -4.97 -7.35 -12.73
CA ALA A 174 -4.98 -8.44 -11.75
C ALA A 174 -5.58 -7.96 -10.41
N THR A 175 -5.17 -6.77 -9.98
CA THR A 175 -5.57 -6.18 -8.70
C THR A 175 -6.48 -4.95 -8.86
N SER A 176 -7.30 -4.91 -9.93
CA SER A 176 -8.26 -3.83 -10.12
C SER A 176 -9.13 -3.64 -8.88
N LEU A 177 -9.42 -2.38 -8.54
CA LEU A 177 -10.34 -2.07 -7.44
C LEU A 177 -11.76 -2.62 -7.73
N ALA A 178 -12.10 -2.82 -9.00
CA ALA A 178 -13.36 -3.45 -9.42
C ALA A 178 -13.45 -4.93 -9.01
N LYS A 179 -12.30 -5.62 -8.89
CA LYS A 179 -12.22 -7.02 -8.45
C LYS A 179 -12.11 -7.17 -6.93
N GLN A 180 -11.78 -6.10 -6.23
CA GLN A 180 -11.67 -6.12 -4.78
C GLN A 180 -13.06 -6.24 -4.15
N PRO A 181 -13.27 -7.14 -3.19
CA PRO A 181 -14.51 -7.14 -2.40
C PRO A 181 -14.63 -5.84 -1.58
N ASP A 182 -15.85 -5.52 -1.15
CA ASP A 182 -16.02 -4.50 -0.12
C ASP A 182 -15.44 -5.00 1.20
N LEU A 183 -14.36 -4.36 1.65
CA LEU A 183 -13.63 -4.76 2.86
C LEU A 183 -14.18 -4.12 4.14
N ARG A 184 -15.15 -3.21 4.07
CA ARG A 184 -15.70 -2.54 5.26
C ARG A 184 -16.21 -3.50 6.33
N PRO A 185 -16.98 -4.55 5.99
CA PRO A 185 -17.43 -5.53 6.98
C PRO A 185 -16.27 -6.29 7.63
N TYR A 186 -15.23 -6.59 6.86
CA TYR A 186 -14.05 -7.31 7.35
C TYR A 186 -13.17 -6.43 8.24
N VAL A 187 -12.99 -5.16 7.88
CA VAL A 187 -12.25 -4.17 8.68
C VAL A 187 -12.92 -3.96 10.04
N LYS A 188 -14.24 -3.81 10.05
CA LYS A 188 -15.04 -3.64 11.28
C LYS A 188 -14.90 -4.82 12.24
N ASN A 189 -14.77 -6.03 11.72
CA ASN A 189 -14.68 -7.27 12.49
C ASN A 189 -13.26 -7.86 12.48
N SER A 190 -12.23 -7.06 12.20
CA SER A 190 -10.87 -7.52 12.06
C SER A 190 -10.33 -8.11 13.37
N PRO A 191 -9.67 -9.28 13.34
CA PRO A 191 -8.95 -9.81 14.48
C PRO A 191 -7.64 -9.06 14.75
N TYR A 192 -7.22 -8.20 13.81
CA TYR A 192 -6.00 -7.42 13.90
C TYR A 192 -6.31 -5.94 14.11
N PRO A 193 -5.53 -5.21 14.90
CA PRO A 193 -5.59 -3.74 14.91
C PRO A 193 -5.21 -3.19 13.53
N ILE A 194 -6.02 -2.26 13.03
CA ILE A 194 -5.82 -1.58 11.76
C ILE A 194 -5.71 -0.09 12.02
N GLU A 195 -4.56 0.49 11.67
CA GLU A 195 -4.29 1.92 11.74
C GLU A 195 -4.29 2.48 10.33
N TYR A 196 -4.97 3.58 10.13
CA TYR A 196 -5.08 4.21 8.83
C TYR A 196 -4.31 5.53 8.80
N PHE A 197 -3.24 5.56 8.00
CA PHE A 197 -2.41 6.74 7.82
C PHE A 197 -2.82 7.45 6.53
N CYS A 198 -2.91 8.77 6.59
CA CYS A 198 -3.32 9.59 5.45
C CYS A 198 -2.59 10.94 5.48
N GLY A 199 -2.12 11.40 4.35
CA GLY A 199 -1.61 12.75 4.25
C GLY A 199 -2.73 13.78 4.47
N GLU A 200 -2.41 14.86 5.16
CA GLU A 200 -3.32 15.96 5.48
C GLU A 200 -4.04 16.51 4.23
N LYS A 201 -3.34 16.52 3.08
CA LYS A 201 -3.82 17.04 1.78
C LYS A 201 -4.56 15.98 0.93
N ASP A 202 -4.60 14.72 1.35
CA ASP A 202 -5.35 13.67 0.66
C ASP A 202 -6.81 13.66 1.10
N HIS A 203 -7.57 14.62 0.59
CA HIS A 203 -8.97 14.80 0.99
C HIS A 203 -9.84 13.57 0.74
N LYS A 204 -9.58 12.84 -0.36
CA LYS A 204 -10.35 11.65 -0.74
C LYS A 204 -10.22 10.54 0.30
N PHE A 205 -9.01 10.16 0.64
CA PHE A 205 -8.77 9.05 1.56
C PHE A 205 -8.97 9.43 3.01
N LYS A 206 -8.75 10.71 3.37
CA LYS A 206 -9.15 11.26 4.66
C LYS A 206 -10.66 11.14 4.87
N GLN A 207 -11.47 11.57 3.89
CA GLN A 207 -12.92 11.47 4.00
C GLN A 207 -13.38 10.01 4.08
N MET A 208 -12.81 9.12 3.24
CA MET A 208 -13.10 7.69 3.30
C MET A 208 -12.81 7.11 4.70
N ALA A 209 -11.70 7.48 5.33
CA ALA A 209 -11.35 7.01 6.66
C ALA A 209 -12.34 7.50 7.73
N LEU A 210 -12.76 8.77 7.66
CA LEU A 210 -13.75 9.36 8.56
C LEU A 210 -15.13 8.70 8.41
N ASP A 211 -15.60 8.53 7.17
CA ASP A 211 -16.91 7.93 6.87
C ASP A 211 -17.00 6.47 7.37
N ASN A 212 -15.87 5.79 7.43
CA ASN A 212 -15.79 4.40 7.89
C ASN A 212 -15.27 4.26 9.33
N GLN A 213 -15.11 5.37 10.07
CA GLN A 213 -14.68 5.40 11.47
C GLN A 213 -13.36 4.63 11.71
N LEU A 214 -12.42 4.74 10.74
CA LEU A 214 -11.11 4.11 10.87
C LEU A 214 -10.27 4.87 11.92
N ASN A 215 -9.33 4.15 12.54
CA ASN A 215 -8.36 4.77 13.42
C ASN A 215 -7.34 5.59 12.59
N LEU A 216 -7.67 6.87 12.40
CA LEU A 216 -7.01 7.74 11.44
C LEU A 216 -5.87 8.56 12.07
N THR A 217 -4.67 8.43 11.51
CA THR A 217 -3.52 9.30 11.78
C THR A 217 -3.23 10.17 10.56
N LEU A 218 -3.21 11.49 10.75
CA LEU A 218 -2.88 12.43 9.68
C LEU A 218 -1.37 12.76 9.68
N ILE A 219 -0.78 12.71 8.49
CA ILE A 219 0.62 13.09 8.27
C ILE A 219 0.65 14.53 7.75
N PRO A 220 1.24 15.47 8.50
CA PRO A 220 1.22 16.89 8.16
C PRO A 220 1.99 17.16 6.86
N HIS A 221 1.52 18.15 6.10
CA HIS A 221 2.12 18.67 4.87
C HIS A 221 2.25 17.65 3.73
N ALA A 222 1.65 16.48 3.84
CA ALA A 222 1.70 15.39 2.87
C ALA A 222 0.34 15.17 2.17
N GLY A 223 0.39 14.64 0.95
CA GLY A 223 -0.76 14.17 0.19
C GLY A 223 -0.85 12.65 0.16
N HIS A 224 -1.18 12.09 -1.02
CA HIS A 224 -1.45 10.66 -1.14
C HIS A 224 -0.25 9.76 -0.86
N ASN A 225 0.97 10.25 -1.08
CA ASN A 225 2.21 9.50 -0.90
C ASN A 225 2.97 10.00 0.35
N ALA A 226 2.30 9.94 1.50
CA ALA A 226 2.75 10.61 2.72
C ALA A 226 4.10 10.10 3.24
N HIS A 227 4.40 8.81 3.09
CA HIS A 227 5.68 8.23 3.49
C HIS A 227 6.88 8.75 2.66
N GLN A 228 6.64 9.22 1.44
CA GLN A 228 7.68 9.87 0.62
C GLN A 228 7.69 11.39 0.78
N GLU A 229 6.52 11.99 0.95
CA GLU A 229 6.39 13.44 1.03
C GLU A 229 6.83 13.99 2.39
N ASN A 230 6.59 13.26 3.48
CA ASN A 230 7.06 13.60 4.83
C ASN A 230 7.46 12.36 5.64
N PRO A 231 8.58 11.70 5.27
CA PRO A 231 9.03 10.46 5.92
C PRO A 231 9.33 10.63 7.40
N THR A 232 9.79 11.79 7.83
CA THR A 232 10.11 12.07 9.24
C THR A 232 8.84 12.10 10.09
N ALA A 233 7.80 12.82 9.66
CA ALA A 233 6.53 12.85 10.38
C ALA A 233 5.85 11.48 10.38
N PHE A 234 5.89 10.76 9.24
CA PHE A 234 5.37 9.42 9.14
C PHE A 234 6.06 8.46 10.13
N ALA A 235 7.40 8.49 10.17
CA ALA A 235 8.18 7.68 11.11
C ALA A 235 7.89 8.02 12.57
N ALA A 236 7.73 9.30 12.90
CA ALA A 236 7.40 9.73 14.27
C ALA A 236 6.05 9.17 14.73
N GLN A 237 5.01 9.24 13.88
CA GLN A 237 3.70 8.67 14.17
C GLN A 237 3.74 7.14 14.28
N LEU A 238 4.48 6.48 13.40
CA LEU A 238 4.64 5.02 13.42
C LEU A 238 5.40 4.56 14.66
N ASN A 239 6.46 5.26 15.06
CA ASN A 239 7.21 4.98 16.29
C ASN A 239 6.31 5.12 17.53
N ALA A 240 5.57 6.23 17.67
CA ALA A 240 4.67 6.45 18.80
C ALA A 240 3.62 5.34 18.90
N LEU A 241 2.94 5.04 17.79
CA LEU A 241 1.94 3.99 17.71
C LEU A 241 2.47 2.62 18.14
N LEU A 242 3.66 2.26 17.66
CA LEU A 242 4.19 0.91 17.87
C LEU A 242 4.88 0.76 19.22
N GLN A 243 5.46 1.80 19.81
CA GLN A 243 6.01 1.77 21.15
C GLN A 243 4.94 1.41 22.18
N ASP A 244 3.77 2.03 22.12
CA ASP A 244 2.66 1.74 23.02
C ASP A 244 2.18 0.28 22.89
N LYS A 245 2.08 -0.20 21.62
CA LYS A 245 1.66 -1.59 21.34
C LYS A 245 2.70 -2.63 21.78
N PHE A 246 3.99 -2.30 21.72
CA PHE A 246 5.06 -3.20 22.17
C PHE A 246 5.17 -3.29 23.67
N ILE A 247 4.97 -2.21 24.39
CA ILE A 247 4.88 -2.23 25.87
C ILE A 247 3.72 -3.15 26.28
N ALA A 248 2.56 -3.01 25.63
CA ALA A 248 1.40 -3.86 25.90
C ALA A 248 1.63 -5.34 25.56
N PHE A 249 2.38 -5.64 24.48
CA PHE A 249 2.72 -7.00 24.07
C PHE A 249 3.74 -7.66 25.03
N SER A 250 4.77 -6.93 25.44
CA SER A 250 5.77 -7.42 26.38
C SER A 250 5.17 -7.75 27.76
N LEU A 251 4.16 -6.98 28.20
CA LEU A 251 3.44 -7.20 29.44
C LEU A 251 2.49 -8.40 29.41
N ARG A 252 2.06 -8.86 28.20
CA ARG A 252 1.18 -10.03 28.05
C ARG A 252 1.92 -11.36 27.90
N ASN A 253 3.21 -11.33 27.52
CA ASN A 253 4.00 -12.51 27.20
C ASN A 253 5.26 -12.67 28.10
N GLY A 254 5.43 -11.86 29.10
CA GLY A 254 6.42 -11.96 30.20
C GLY A 254 5.77 -12.32 31.52
#